data_20325e4b30a2eba89fa55b96ad720f72
#
_entry.id   20325e4b30a2eba89fa55b96ad720f72
#
_cell.length_a   1.000
_cell.length_b   1.000
_cell.length_c   1.000
_cell.angle_alpha   90.00
_cell.angle_beta   90.00
_cell.angle_gamma   90.00
#
_symmetry.space_group_name_H-M   'P 1'
#
loop_
_entity.id
_entity.type
_entity.pdbx_description
1 polymer ?
#
loop_
_entity_poly.entity_id
_entity_poly.type
_entity_poly.pdbx_seq_one_letter_code
_entity_poly.pdbx_strand_id
1 'polypeptide(L)'
;VYYSEERHKMEPALLKTWETLAEKNKENWTDYEKQIWEETKADNTVKVHFLGISEAVFDMLEWKGEKCSWDTFKSGDYVIVDYSDKYTEQPVSYYKSGETFKMEYGNGKQKDYGVIGEAMMPYSLDYPYTDSVYITVMVPEEEYITQTENQSAMYATIDAKKGEDKQVKEYI
;
A
#
# COMPACT_ATOMS: atom_id res chain seq x y z
N VAL A 1 -5.30 1.94 -11.31
CA VAL A 1 -5.02 1.44 -9.95
C VAL A 1 -6.08 0.45 -9.52
N TYR A 2 -5.66 -0.69 -9.05
CA TYR A 2 -6.48 -1.74 -8.45
C TYR A 2 -6.38 -1.68 -6.93
N TYR A 3 -7.39 -2.15 -6.23
CA TYR A 3 -7.43 -2.12 -4.78
C TYR A 3 -8.15 -3.32 -4.18
N SER A 4 -7.60 -3.85 -3.09
CA SER A 4 -8.28 -4.75 -2.17
C SER A 4 -7.78 -4.56 -0.74
N GLU A 5 -8.55 -5.05 0.23
CA GLU A 5 -8.10 -5.21 1.60
C GLU A 5 -7.60 -6.63 1.81
N GLU A 6 -6.34 -6.75 2.14
CA GLU A 6 -5.66 -8.02 2.37
C GLU A 6 -5.07 -8.07 3.78
N ARG A 7 -4.26 -9.07 4.07
CA ARG A 7 -3.65 -9.25 5.38
C ARG A 7 -2.15 -9.44 5.27
N HIS A 8 -1.45 -8.95 6.28
CA HIS A 8 0.00 -9.11 6.41
C HIS A 8 0.34 -9.70 7.78
N LYS A 9 1.08 -10.81 7.80
CA LYS A 9 1.58 -11.42 9.02
C LYS A 9 2.80 -10.69 9.52
N MET A 10 2.67 -10.04 10.67
CA MET A 10 3.76 -9.26 11.27
C MET A 10 4.71 -10.14 12.08
N GLU A 11 5.98 -9.83 12.01
CA GLU A 11 6.95 -10.37 12.96
C GLU A 11 6.71 -9.75 14.37
N PRO A 12 6.85 -10.52 15.47
CA PRO A 12 6.54 -10.04 16.81
C PRO A 12 7.31 -8.76 17.23
N ALA A 13 8.53 -8.60 16.74
CA ALA A 13 9.33 -7.41 17.02
C ALA A 13 8.73 -6.13 16.40
N LEU A 14 8.17 -6.26 15.19
CA LEU A 14 7.51 -5.16 14.49
C LEU A 14 6.18 -4.82 15.16
N LEU A 15 5.40 -5.83 15.55
CA LEU A 15 4.16 -5.62 16.30
C LEU A 15 4.41 -4.81 17.57
N LYS A 16 5.47 -5.13 18.32
CA LYS A 16 5.85 -4.38 19.52
C LYS A 16 6.19 -2.91 19.23
N THR A 17 6.82 -2.63 18.10
CA THR A 17 7.07 -1.26 17.66
C THR A 17 5.75 -0.54 17.37
N TRP A 18 4.82 -1.20 16.71
CA TRP A 18 3.49 -0.70 16.45
C TRP A 18 2.69 -0.45 17.73
N GLU A 19 2.76 -1.35 18.70
CA GLU A 19 2.13 -1.14 20.03
C GLU A 19 2.59 0.19 20.65
N THR A 20 3.89 0.47 20.59
CA THR A 20 4.44 1.70 21.15
C THR A 20 3.90 2.96 20.46
N LEU A 21 3.69 2.90 19.14
CA LEU A 21 3.12 3.99 18.34
C LEU A 21 1.60 4.10 18.56
N ALA A 22 0.92 2.98 18.60
CA ALA A 22 -0.51 2.90 18.83
C ALA A 22 -0.91 3.54 20.17
N GLU A 23 -0.20 3.21 21.26
CA GLU A 23 -0.49 3.77 22.59
C GLU A 23 -0.38 5.30 22.63
N LYS A 24 0.45 5.92 21.78
CA LYS A 24 0.57 7.38 21.68
C LYS A 24 -0.62 8.04 20.97
N ASN A 25 -1.26 7.33 20.06
CA ASN A 25 -2.30 7.88 19.18
C ASN A 25 -3.70 7.34 19.47
N LYS A 26 -3.82 6.32 20.30
CA LYS A 26 -5.05 5.57 20.56
C LYS A 26 -6.22 6.44 21.08
N GLU A 27 -5.93 7.55 21.75
CA GLU A 27 -6.96 8.46 22.24
C GLU A 27 -7.73 9.15 21.10
N ASN A 28 -7.10 9.31 19.94
CA ASN A 28 -7.66 9.93 18.75
C ASN A 28 -8.37 8.93 17.82
N TRP A 29 -8.30 7.63 18.11
CA TRP A 29 -8.86 6.61 17.26
C TRP A 29 -10.37 6.48 17.41
N THR A 30 -11.02 6.20 16.29
CA THR A 30 -12.42 5.78 16.25
C THR A 30 -12.62 4.42 16.93
N ASP A 31 -13.84 4.06 17.26
CA ASP A 31 -14.12 2.73 17.83
C ASP A 31 -13.80 1.62 16.84
N TYR A 32 -13.95 1.87 15.52
CA TYR A 32 -13.55 0.94 14.45
C TYR A 32 -12.05 0.70 14.43
N GLU A 33 -11.22 1.75 14.48
CA GLU A 33 -9.76 1.62 14.51
C GLU A 33 -9.28 0.87 15.78
N LYS A 34 -9.91 1.13 16.92
CA LYS A 34 -9.63 0.40 18.15
C LYS A 34 -9.95 -1.10 18.02
N GLN A 35 -11.09 -1.43 17.39
CA GLN A 35 -11.45 -2.83 17.13
C GLN A 35 -10.42 -3.50 16.21
N ILE A 36 -10.05 -2.88 15.08
CA ILE A 36 -9.03 -3.41 14.16
C ILE A 36 -7.70 -3.64 14.89
N TRP A 37 -7.32 -2.72 15.77
CA TRP A 37 -6.10 -2.87 16.56
C TRP A 37 -6.13 -4.07 17.52
N GLU A 38 -7.25 -4.29 18.19
CA GLU A 38 -7.41 -5.48 19.06
C GLU A 38 -7.35 -6.79 18.24
N GLU A 39 -7.95 -6.82 17.05
CA GLU A 39 -7.84 -7.94 16.11
C GLU A 39 -6.40 -8.17 15.67
N THR A 40 -5.66 -7.11 15.33
CA THR A 40 -4.24 -7.18 14.95
C THR A 40 -3.37 -7.78 16.06
N LYS A 41 -3.58 -7.36 17.31
CA LYS A 41 -2.84 -7.91 18.46
C LYS A 41 -3.14 -9.37 18.73
N ALA A 42 -4.37 -9.82 18.45
CA ALA A 42 -4.80 -11.17 18.77
C ALA A 42 -4.09 -12.24 17.93
N ASP A 43 -3.77 -11.95 16.67
CA ASP A 43 -3.19 -12.92 15.74
C ASP A 43 -1.89 -12.44 15.04
N ASN A 44 -1.37 -11.29 15.41
CA ASN A 44 -0.22 -10.63 14.78
C ASN A 44 -0.42 -10.35 13.29
N THR A 45 -1.66 -10.11 12.86
CA THR A 45 -2.00 -9.88 11.45
C THR A 45 -2.60 -8.50 11.28
N VAL A 46 -1.93 -7.64 10.51
CA VAL A 46 -2.41 -6.30 10.19
C VAL A 46 -3.19 -6.30 8.88
N LYS A 47 -4.20 -5.46 8.77
CA LYS A 47 -4.88 -5.20 7.50
C LYS A 47 -3.99 -4.37 6.58
N VAL A 48 -4.09 -4.66 5.31
CA VAL A 48 -3.27 -4.04 4.26
C VAL A 48 -4.18 -3.46 3.18
N HIS A 49 -3.97 -2.20 2.85
CA HIS A 49 -4.42 -1.64 1.58
C HIS A 49 -3.46 -2.12 0.49
N PHE A 50 -3.91 -3.07 -0.31
CA PHE A 50 -3.13 -3.70 -1.36
C PHE A 50 -3.47 -3.08 -2.71
N LEU A 51 -2.51 -2.38 -3.30
CA LEU A 51 -2.68 -1.61 -4.52
C LEU A 51 -1.93 -2.24 -5.69
N GLY A 52 -2.63 -2.48 -6.80
CA GLY A 52 -2.02 -2.79 -8.09
C GLY A 52 -1.82 -1.50 -8.89
N ILE A 53 -0.58 -1.17 -9.27
CA ILE A 53 -0.24 0.07 -9.96
C ILE A 53 0.39 -0.18 -11.33
N SER A 54 0.09 0.69 -12.30
CA SER A 54 0.72 0.71 -13.62
C SER A 54 2.07 1.41 -13.58
N GLU A 55 2.86 1.27 -14.65
CA GLU A 55 4.13 1.99 -14.83
C GLU A 55 3.96 3.51 -14.73
N ALA A 56 2.88 4.05 -15.31
CA ALA A 56 2.60 5.48 -15.24
C ALA A 56 2.41 5.97 -13.79
N VAL A 57 1.73 5.19 -12.95
CA VAL A 57 1.58 5.51 -11.52
C VAL A 57 2.90 5.35 -10.78
N PHE A 58 3.65 4.29 -11.08
CA PHE A 58 4.98 4.07 -10.50
C PHE A 58 5.93 5.25 -10.77
N ASP A 59 5.87 5.83 -11.96
CA ASP A 59 6.70 6.99 -12.33
C ASP A 59 6.32 8.27 -11.57
N MET A 60 5.09 8.36 -11.09
CA MET A 60 4.58 9.49 -10.31
C MET A 60 4.82 9.36 -8.79
N LEU A 61 5.28 8.21 -8.31
CA LEU A 61 5.52 7.99 -6.88
C LEU A 61 6.59 8.94 -6.34
N GLU A 62 6.34 9.45 -5.14
CA GLU A 62 7.31 10.22 -4.37
C GLU A 62 8.15 9.27 -3.50
N TRP A 63 9.39 9.03 -3.92
CA TRP A 63 10.26 8.06 -3.27
C TRP A 63 10.99 8.63 -2.05
N LYS A 64 11.05 7.82 -1.00
CA LYS A 64 11.92 8.05 0.14
C LYS A 64 13.23 7.30 -0.08
N GLY A 65 14.24 8.02 -0.57
CA GLY A 65 15.51 7.42 -0.96
C GLY A 65 15.62 7.12 -2.46
N GLU A 66 16.33 6.06 -2.81
CA GLU A 66 16.60 5.71 -4.21
C GLU A 66 15.40 5.01 -4.86
N LYS A 67 14.98 5.50 -6.02
CA LYS A 67 13.94 4.87 -6.84
C LYS A 67 14.50 3.62 -7.50
N CYS A 68 13.82 2.49 -7.36
CA CYS A 68 14.14 1.29 -8.15
C CYS A 68 13.69 1.44 -9.61
N SER A 69 14.15 0.54 -10.49
CA SER A 69 13.66 0.50 -11.87
C SER A 69 12.30 -0.18 -11.96
N TRP A 70 11.47 0.26 -12.92
CA TRP A 70 10.23 -0.44 -13.25
C TRP A 70 10.48 -1.90 -13.64
N ASP A 71 11.55 -2.18 -14.41
CA ASP A 71 11.89 -3.54 -14.82
C ASP A 71 12.15 -4.49 -13.64
N THR A 72 12.73 -3.98 -12.55
CA THR A 72 12.89 -4.78 -11.34
C THR A 72 11.55 -4.95 -10.61
N PHE A 73 10.77 -3.88 -10.47
CA PHE A 73 9.50 -3.92 -9.75
C PHE A 73 8.45 -4.78 -10.45
N LYS A 74 8.36 -4.71 -11.78
CA LYS A 74 7.37 -5.49 -12.56
C LYS A 74 7.56 -7.01 -12.52
N SER A 75 8.67 -7.51 -11.94
CA SER A 75 8.84 -8.95 -11.70
C SER A 75 7.75 -9.55 -10.82
N GLY A 76 7.10 -8.72 -9.99
CA GLY A 76 6.09 -9.16 -9.04
C GLY A 76 6.66 -9.81 -7.78
N ASP A 77 7.99 -9.75 -7.56
CA ASP A 77 8.65 -10.32 -6.38
C ASP A 77 8.78 -9.32 -5.23
N TYR A 78 8.40 -8.07 -5.48
CA TYR A 78 8.62 -6.96 -4.55
C TYR A 78 7.35 -6.18 -4.26
N VAL A 79 7.32 -5.56 -3.07
CA VAL A 79 6.35 -4.53 -2.70
C VAL A 79 7.06 -3.20 -2.46
N ILE A 80 6.37 -2.12 -2.76
CA ILE A 80 6.69 -0.77 -2.29
C ILE A 80 5.76 -0.50 -1.11
N VAL A 81 6.32 -0.08 0.03
CA VAL A 81 5.53 0.28 1.22
C VAL A 81 5.27 1.78 1.20
N ASP A 82 4.03 2.17 1.41
CA ASP A 82 3.68 3.58 1.56
C ASP A 82 4.18 4.09 2.92
N TYR A 83 4.87 5.22 2.91
CA TYR A 83 5.32 5.92 4.10
C TYR A 83 4.48 7.16 4.41
N SER A 84 3.37 7.37 3.69
CA SER A 84 2.55 8.56 3.88
C SER A 84 2.04 8.61 5.31
N ASP A 85 2.58 9.54 6.02
CA ASP A 85 2.14 9.84 7.37
C ASP A 85 1.39 11.17 7.36
N LYS A 86 0.13 11.10 6.96
CA LYS A 86 -0.74 12.27 6.92
C LYS A 86 -1.12 12.80 8.30
N TYR A 87 -0.84 12.01 9.34
CA TYR A 87 -1.32 12.27 10.69
C TYR A 87 -0.20 12.45 11.72
N THR A 88 1.05 12.15 11.37
CA THR A 88 2.17 12.37 12.28
C THR A 88 3.18 13.35 11.68
N GLU A 89 3.74 14.22 12.52
CA GLU A 89 4.77 15.18 12.12
C GLU A 89 6.10 14.52 11.68
N GLN A 90 6.19 13.20 11.81
CA GLN A 90 7.40 12.44 11.45
C GLN A 90 7.00 11.15 10.73
N PRO A 91 7.43 10.96 9.46
CA PRO A 91 7.22 9.73 8.71
C PRO A 91 7.80 8.54 9.47
N VAL A 92 7.00 7.48 9.67
CA VAL A 92 7.44 6.26 10.33
C VAL A 92 7.70 5.20 9.29
N SER A 93 8.96 4.78 9.16
CA SER A 93 9.31 3.63 8.34
C SER A 93 9.11 2.36 9.15
N TYR A 94 8.15 1.55 8.75
CA TYR A 94 7.90 0.23 9.37
C TYR A 94 8.76 -0.86 8.75
N TYR A 95 9.16 -0.70 7.50
CA TYR A 95 9.94 -1.67 6.73
C TYR A 95 11.13 -1.01 6.07
N LYS A 96 12.23 -1.74 6.01
CA LYS A 96 13.43 -1.33 5.28
C LYS A 96 13.55 -2.13 3.99
N SER A 97 14.17 -1.52 2.99
CA SER A 97 14.52 -2.25 1.77
C SER A 97 15.31 -3.52 2.09
N GLY A 98 14.91 -4.64 1.47
CA GLY A 98 15.48 -5.96 1.69
C GLY A 98 14.77 -6.81 2.75
N GLU A 99 13.86 -6.24 3.56
CA GLU A 99 13.04 -7.03 4.49
C GLU A 99 11.96 -7.83 3.75
N THR A 100 11.47 -8.89 4.38
CA THR A 100 10.40 -9.71 3.82
C THR A 100 9.04 -9.25 4.29
N PHE A 101 8.11 -9.10 3.35
CA PHE A 101 6.72 -8.74 3.60
C PHE A 101 5.80 -9.92 3.26
N LYS A 102 5.20 -10.53 4.28
CA LYS A 102 4.38 -11.75 4.14
C LYS A 102 2.92 -11.38 3.95
N MET A 103 2.38 -11.65 2.76
CA MET A 103 0.98 -11.39 2.42
C MET A 103 0.11 -12.64 2.58
N GLU A 104 -1.11 -12.42 3.07
CA GLU A 104 -2.20 -13.40 3.10
C GLU A 104 -3.41 -12.79 2.39
N TYR A 105 -3.90 -13.46 1.35
CA TYR A 105 -4.98 -12.97 0.50
C TYR A 105 -6.33 -13.56 0.91
N GLY A 106 -7.40 -12.82 0.67
CA GLY A 106 -8.76 -13.25 0.99
C GLY A 106 -9.19 -14.55 0.32
N ASN A 107 -8.55 -14.93 -0.80
CA ASN A 107 -8.75 -16.21 -1.49
C ASN A 107 -7.93 -17.38 -0.91
N GLY A 108 -7.22 -17.17 0.18
CA GLY A 108 -6.40 -18.18 0.87
C GLY A 108 -4.98 -18.35 0.34
N LYS A 109 -4.60 -17.64 -0.71
CA LYS A 109 -3.20 -17.61 -1.17
C LYS A 109 -2.31 -16.90 -0.16
N GLN A 110 -1.02 -17.23 -0.18
CA GLN A 110 0.01 -16.55 0.61
C GLN A 110 1.22 -16.31 -0.28
N LYS A 111 1.90 -15.20 -0.10
CA LYS A 111 3.15 -14.88 -0.79
C LYS A 111 4.05 -14.01 0.06
N ASP A 112 5.35 -14.30 0.01
CA ASP A 112 6.40 -13.49 0.59
C ASP A 112 7.00 -12.59 -0.49
N TYR A 113 7.08 -11.30 -0.22
CA TYR A 113 7.69 -10.29 -1.07
C TYR A 113 8.94 -9.71 -0.44
N GLY A 114 9.88 -9.28 -1.24
CA GLY A 114 10.92 -8.37 -0.78
C GLY A 114 10.40 -6.94 -0.72
N VAL A 115 10.70 -6.20 0.34
CA VAL A 115 10.48 -4.74 0.35
C VAL A 115 11.55 -4.09 -0.52
N ILE A 116 11.15 -3.45 -1.63
CA ILE A 116 12.12 -2.81 -2.54
C ILE A 116 12.39 -1.35 -2.17
N GLY A 117 11.48 -0.73 -1.45
CA GLY A 117 11.62 0.65 -0.99
C GLY A 117 10.34 1.22 -0.40
N GLU A 118 10.40 2.48 -0.04
CA GLU A 118 9.29 3.24 0.48
C GLU A 118 8.97 4.39 -0.49
N ALA A 119 7.68 4.54 -0.84
CA ALA A 119 7.23 5.63 -1.68
C ALA A 119 5.80 6.03 -1.31
N MET A 120 5.44 7.25 -1.62
CA MET A 120 4.12 7.81 -1.37
C MET A 120 3.37 8.00 -2.69
N MET A 121 2.09 7.66 -2.72
CA MET A 121 1.21 8.00 -3.83
C MET A 121 1.08 9.51 -3.95
N PRO A 122 1.13 10.09 -5.17
CA PRO A 122 0.88 11.51 -5.34
C PRO A 122 -0.53 11.87 -4.85
N TYR A 123 -0.66 13.05 -4.25
CA TYR A 123 -1.92 13.52 -3.65
C TYR A 123 -3.13 13.45 -4.61
N SER A 124 -2.91 13.63 -5.90
CA SER A 124 -3.95 13.53 -6.94
C SER A 124 -4.46 12.10 -7.17
N LEU A 125 -3.70 11.10 -6.75
CA LEU A 125 -4.03 9.67 -6.86
C LEU A 125 -4.25 9.05 -5.48
N ASP A 126 -4.32 9.91 -4.47
CA ASP A 126 -4.37 9.47 -3.09
C ASP A 126 -5.64 8.68 -2.80
N TYR A 127 -5.42 7.60 -2.10
CA TYR A 127 -6.47 6.69 -1.68
C TYR A 127 -7.29 7.34 -0.55
N PRO A 128 -8.63 7.35 -0.64
CA PRO A 128 -9.47 8.08 0.33
C PRO A 128 -9.53 7.44 1.73
N TYR A 129 -8.98 6.23 1.89
CA TYR A 129 -9.04 5.51 3.15
C TYR A 129 -7.68 5.49 3.82
N THR A 130 -7.44 6.45 4.68
CA THR A 130 -6.21 6.57 5.48
C THR A 130 -6.52 6.23 6.93
N ASP A 131 -6.78 4.96 7.20
CA ASP A 131 -6.93 4.48 8.57
C ASP A 131 -5.54 4.23 9.16
N SER A 132 -5.28 4.79 10.34
CA SER A 132 -3.98 4.70 11.02
C SER A 132 -3.57 3.29 11.46
N VAL A 133 -4.44 2.31 11.25
CA VAL A 133 -4.25 0.90 11.62
C VAL A 133 -4.01 -0.03 10.42
N TYR A 134 -3.84 0.53 9.23
CA TYR A 134 -3.54 -0.19 8.00
C TYR A 134 -2.12 0.10 7.53
N ILE A 135 -1.54 -0.86 6.82
CA ILE A 135 -0.33 -0.66 6.02
C ILE A 135 -0.76 -0.59 4.56
N THR A 136 -0.29 0.40 3.82
CA THR A 136 -0.50 0.47 2.37
C THR A 136 0.72 -0.06 1.65
N VAL A 137 0.51 -1.00 0.73
CA VAL A 137 1.56 -1.53 -0.13
C VAL A 137 1.14 -1.54 -1.58
N MET A 138 2.12 -1.38 -2.45
CA MET A 138 1.94 -1.34 -3.90
C MET A 138 2.70 -2.48 -4.56
N VAL A 139 2.07 -3.09 -5.56
CA VAL A 139 2.65 -4.11 -6.47
C VAL A 139 2.30 -3.74 -7.91
N PRO A 140 2.95 -4.35 -8.92
CA PRO A 140 2.51 -4.22 -10.31
C PRO A 140 1.06 -4.70 -10.49
N GLU A 141 0.30 -4.06 -11.39
CA GLU A 141 -1.11 -4.42 -11.63
C GLU A 141 -1.31 -5.88 -12.04
N GLU A 142 -0.38 -6.44 -12.82
CA GLU A 142 -0.42 -7.85 -13.22
C GLU A 142 -0.25 -8.79 -12.03
N GLU A 143 0.64 -8.44 -11.10
CA GLU A 143 0.83 -9.18 -9.85
C GLU A 143 -0.42 -9.09 -8.97
N TYR A 144 -1.00 -7.89 -8.83
CA TYR A 144 -2.24 -7.71 -8.11
C TYR A 144 -3.35 -8.65 -8.63
N ILE A 145 -3.60 -8.63 -9.95
CA ILE A 145 -4.63 -9.46 -10.59
C ILE A 145 -4.33 -10.96 -10.37
N THR A 146 -3.06 -11.36 -10.50
CA THR A 146 -2.64 -12.75 -10.32
C THR A 146 -2.93 -13.26 -8.91
N GLN A 147 -2.71 -12.45 -7.90
CA GLN A 147 -2.86 -12.86 -6.51
C GLN A 147 -4.31 -12.76 -6.02
N THR A 148 -5.00 -11.67 -6.31
CA THR A 148 -6.37 -11.43 -5.82
C THR A 148 -7.45 -12.03 -6.70
N GLU A 149 -7.13 -12.33 -7.97
CA GLU A 149 -8.11 -12.72 -9.01
C GLU A 149 -9.16 -11.63 -9.30
N ASN A 150 -8.92 -10.41 -8.80
CA ASN A 150 -9.78 -9.26 -8.98
C ASN A 150 -9.29 -8.42 -10.17
N GLN A 151 -10.16 -8.22 -11.16
CA GLN A 151 -9.86 -7.44 -12.37
C GLN A 151 -10.58 -6.08 -12.38
N SER A 152 -11.24 -5.71 -11.29
CA SER A 152 -11.96 -4.44 -11.20
C SER A 152 -11.00 -3.33 -10.79
N ALA A 153 -10.68 -2.43 -11.69
CA ALA A 153 -9.92 -1.24 -11.37
C ALA A 153 -10.76 -0.28 -10.52
N MET A 154 -10.15 0.30 -9.50
CA MET A 154 -10.78 1.33 -8.69
C MET A 154 -10.87 2.65 -9.45
N TYR A 155 -9.78 3.03 -10.11
CA TYR A 155 -9.72 4.17 -11.02
C TYR A 155 -8.61 3.98 -12.05
N ALA A 156 -8.72 4.69 -13.18
CA ALA A 156 -7.71 4.72 -14.21
C ALA A 156 -7.17 6.14 -14.37
N THR A 157 -5.87 6.25 -14.60
CA THR A 157 -5.25 7.49 -15.04
C THR A 157 -5.09 7.46 -16.55
N ILE A 158 -5.48 8.56 -17.21
CA ILE A 158 -5.36 8.70 -18.65
C ILE A 158 -4.41 9.86 -18.92
N ASP A 159 -3.27 9.57 -19.55
CA ASP A 159 -2.36 10.61 -20.04
C ASP A 159 -2.76 11.03 -21.44
N ALA A 160 -3.35 12.20 -21.55
CA ALA A 160 -3.76 12.76 -22.83
C ALA A 160 -2.57 13.48 -23.49
N LYS A 161 -2.39 13.31 -24.80
CA LYS A 161 -1.42 14.11 -25.55
C LYS A 161 -1.74 15.60 -25.39
N LYS A 162 -0.71 16.41 -25.31
CA LYS A 162 -0.84 17.85 -25.15
C LYS A 162 -1.83 18.46 -26.14
N GLY A 163 -2.92 19.01 -25.64
CA GLY A 163 -3.99 19.63 -26.43
C GLY A 163 -5.19 18.72 -26.74
N GLU A 164 -5.17 17.44 -26.34
CA GLU A 164 -6.27 16.48 -26.55
C GLU A 164 -7.13 16.26 -25.28
N ASP A 165 -6.85 16.96 -24.19
CA ASP A 165 -7.55 16.84 -22.91
C ASP A 165 -9.08 16.97 -23.01
N LYS A 166 -9.57 17.78 -23.95
CA LYS A 166 -11.01 17.95 -24.19
C LYS A 166 -11.63 16.72 -24.84
N GLN A 167 -10.92 16.07 -25.75
CA GLN A 167 -11.42 14.89 -26.45
C GLN A 167 -11.47 13.70 -25.48
N VAL A 168 -10.47 13.54 -24.62
CA VAL A 168 -10.47 12.48 -23.59
C VAL A 168 -11.66 12.62 -22.65
N LYS A 169 -12.01 13.84 -22.22
CA LYS A 169 -13.18 14.10 -21.35
C LYS A 169 -14.53 13.79 -21.98
N GLU A 170 -14.63 13.71 -23.31
CA GLU A 170 -15.86 13.37 -24.03
C GLU A 170 -16.09 11.84 -24.13
N TYR A 171 -15.07 11.01 -23.81
CA TYR A 171 -15.10 9.55 -23.90
C TYR A 171 -15.15 8.85 -22.52
N ILE A 172 -15.10 9.59 -21.41
CA ILE A 172 -15.22 9.09 -20.04
C ILE A 172 -16.62 9.45 -19.50
#